data_8cacd6e45939781b63ff955741666a05
#
_entry.id   8cacd6e45939781b63ff955741666a05
#
_cell.length_a   1.000
_cell.length_b   1.000
_cell.length_c   1.000
_cell.angle_alpha   90.00
_cell.angle_beta   90.00
_cell.angle_gamma   90.00
#
_symmetry.space_group_name_H-M   'P 1'
#
loop_
_entity.id
_entity.type
_entity.pdbx_description
1 polymer ?
#
loop_
_entity_poly.entity_id
_entity_poly.type
_entity_poly.pdbx_seq_one_letter_code
_entity_poly.pdbx_strand_id
1 'polypeptide(L)'
;MNNLLNGAAVCALTFAFASQAAATEWNASVWGKRRAFTEHVEKIAELVSEKTNGEFTINVSYGGLSKNSDNLDGISIGAFEMAQFCAGYHADKNRAITVLEL
;
A
#
# COMPACT_ATOMS: atom_id res chain seq x y z
N MET A 1 28.33 66.08 15.00
CA MET A 1 27.37 65.78 13.93
C MET A 1 27.42 64.28 13.72
N ASN A 2 26.38 63.64 14.20
CA ASN A 2 26.34 62.20 14.41
C ASN A 2 25.53 61.52 13.30
N ASN A 3 26.17 60.70 12.51
CA ASN A 3 25.48 59.82 11.59
C ASN A 3 25.28 58.44 12.25
N LEU A 4 24.07 58.21 12.69
CA LEU A 4 23.60 56.93 13.16
C LEU A 4 23.23 56.06 11.96
N LEU A 5 24.08 55.10 11.65
CA LEU A 5 23.79 54.05 10.68
C LEU A 5 22.89 52.98 11.35
N ASN A 6 21.60 53.02 11.04
CA ASN A 6 20.67 51.96 11.40
C ASN A 6 20.87 50.78 10.45
N GLY A 7 21.59 49.78 10.93
CA GLY A 7 21.66 48.46 10.30
C GLY A 7 20.41 47.64 10.61
N ALA A 8 19.46 47.63 9.68
CA ALA A 8 18.34 46.71 9.77
C ALA A 8 18.81 45.31 9.34
N ALA A 9 18.99 44.43 10.30
CA ALA A 9 19.22 43.02 10.05
C ALA A 9 17.89 42.37 9.61
N VAL A 10 17.78 42.10 8.31
CA VAL A 10 16.67 41.33 7.75
C VAL A 10 16.98 39.85 8.00
N CYS A 11 16.40 39.28 9.05
CA CYS A 11 16.37 37.84 9.24
C CYS A 11 15.40 37.20 8.22
N ALA A 12 15.93 36.66 7.12
CA ALA A 12 15.18 35.82 6.19
C ALA A 12 14.92 34.47 6.86
N LEU A 13 13.73 34.31 7.40
CA LEU A 13 13.23 32.98 7.81
C LEU A 13 12.90 32.17 6.54
N THR A 14 13.82 31.32 6.13
CA THR A 14 13.55 30.28 5.14
C THR A 14 12.71 29.20 5.78
N PHE A 15 11.39 29.22 5.57
CA PHE A 15 10.53 28.08 5.88
C PHE A 15 10.85 26.96 4.88
N ALA A 16 11.62 25.99 5.32
CA ALA A 16 11.75 24.73 4.63
C ALA A 16 10.41 23.99 4.76
N PHE A 17 9.59 24.04 3.73
CA PHE A 17 8.45 23.13 3.60
C PHE A 17 9.02 21.73 3.38
N ALA A 18 9.19 20.98 4.45
CA ALA A 18 9.35 19.53 4.36
C ALA A 18 8.03 19.01 3.77
N SER A 19 8.04 18.65 2.49
CA SER A 19 6.97 17.91 1.87
C SER A 19 6.89 16.58 2.59
N GLN A 20 5.99 16.44 3.55
CA GLN A 20 5.66 15.15 4.11
C GLN A 20 4.95 14.37 3.00
N ALA A 21 5.66 13.41 2.42
CA ALA A 21 5.04 12.40 1.59
C ALA A 21 3.94 11.75 2.46
N ALA A 22 2.71 11.83 2.04
CA ALA A 22 1.62 11.17 2.75
C ALA A 22 1.89 9.67 2.72
N ALA A 23 1.86 9.03 3.91
CA ALA A 23 2.04 7.60 4.01
C ALA A 23 0.98 6.89 3.14
N THR A 24 1.42 5.95 2.33
CA THR A 24 0.53 5.16 1.47
C THR A 24 0.13 3.90 2.21
N GLU A 25 -1.17 3.61 2.23
CA GLU A 25 -1.71 2.41 2.84
C GLU A 25 -2.52 1.62 1.81
N TRP A 26 -2.19 0.34 1.65
CA TRP A 26 -2.94 -0.59 0.84
C TRP A 26 -3.66 -1.61 1.69
N ASN A 27 -4.85 -2.02 1.24
CA ASN A 27 -5.60 -3.12 1.81
C ASN A 27 -5.45 -4.35 0.92
N ALA A 28 -4.96 -5.43 1.49
CA ALA A 28 -4.79 -6.70 0.82
C ALA A 28 -5.88 -7.69 1.23
N SER A 29 -6.71 -8.11 0.29
CA SER A 29 -7.71 -9.14 0.51
C SER A 29 -7.10 -10.53 0.37
N VAL A 30 -7.11 -11.29 1.47
CA VAL A 30 -6.71 -12.70 1.51
C VAL A 30 -7.89 -13.52 1.99
N TRP A 31 -8.25 -14.54 1.25
CA TRP A 31 -9.37 -15.39 1.62
C TRP A 31 -9.00 -16.44 2.67
N GLY A 32 -9.95 -16.74 3.53
CA GLY A 32 -9.78 -17.72 4.60
C GLY A 32 -9.06 -17.18 5.82
N LYS A 33 -8.34 -18.05 6.54
CA LYS A 33 -7.58 -17.70 7.74
C LYS A 33 -6.09 -17.68 7.44
N ARG A 34 -5.32 -16.97 8.27
CA ARG A 34 -3.86 -17.00 8.21
C ARG A 34 -3.34 -18.44 8.34
N ARG A 35 -2.43 -18.84 7.46
CA ARG A 35 -1.85 -20.17 7.37
C ARG A 35 -0.57 -20.14 6.54
N ALA A 36 0.19 -21.24 6.50
CA ALA A 36 1.46 -21.30 5.76
C ALA A 36 1.36 -20.81 4.31
N PHE A 37 0.26 -21.09 3.63
CA PHE A 37 0.00 -20.64 2.27
C PHE A 37 -0.13 -19.11 2.11
N THR A 38 -0.43 -18.38 3.18
CA THR A 38 -0.63 -16.93 3.16
C THR A 38 0.56 -16.13 3.72
N GLU A 39 1.57 -16.80 4.26
CA GLU A 39 2.71 -16.14 4.91
C GLU A 39 3.54 -15.28 3.95
N HIS A 40 3.54 -15.59 2.66
CA HIS A 40 4.21 -14.75 1.67
C HIS A 40 3.60 -13.35 1.56
N VAL A 41 2.29 -13.21 1.76
CA VAL A 41 1.60 -11.90 1.75
C VAL A 41 2.03 -11.07 2.97
N GLU A 42 2.09 -11.72 4.14
CA GLU A 42 2.61 -11.08 5.37
C GLU A 42 4.07 -10.64 5.19
N LYS A 43 4.89 -11.51 4.58
CA LYS A 43 6.31 -11.19 4.35
C LYS A 43 6.49 -10.03 3.37
N ILE A 44 5.65 -9.93 2.35
CA ILE A 44 5.64 -8.77 1.44
C ILE A 44 5.27 -7.50 2.21
N ALA A 45 4.22 -7.55 3.04
CA ALA A 45 3.79 -6.40 3.84
C ALA A 45 4.89 -5.92 4.80
N GLU A 46 5.55 -6.84 5.50
CA GLU A 46 6.69 -6.55 6.36
C GLU A 46 7.84 -5.88 5.59
N LEU A 47 8.28 -6.49 4.49
CA LEU A 47 9.42 -6.00 3.70
C LEU A 47 9.14 -4.64 3.06
N VAL A 48 7.93 -4.39 2.60
CA VAL A 48 7.54 -3.10 2.04
C VAL A 48 7.60 -2.02 3.12
N SER A 49 7.04 -2.28 4.30
CA SER A 49 7.08 -1.35 5.42
C SER A 49 8.52 -1.06 5.87
N GLU A 50 9.36 -2.09 6.01
CA GLU A 50 10.77 -1.92 6.37
C GLU A 50 11.54 -1.09 5.33
N LYS A 51 11.40 -1.42 4.05
CA LYS A 51 12.14 -0.75 2.96
C LYS A 51 11.71 0.69 2.71
N THR A 52 10.51 1.04 3.11
CA THR A 52 9.96 2.39 2.98
C THR A 52 9.97 3.16 4.30
N ASN A 53 10.58 2.63 5.35
CA ASN A 53 10.55 3.20 6.70
C ASN A 53 9.12 3.53 7.18
N GLY A 54 8.15 2.68 6.82
CA GLY A 54 6.74 2.85 7.17
C GLY A 54 5.97 3.85 6.30
N GLU A 55 6.59 4.44 5.27
CA GLU A 55 5.90 5.34 4.35
C GLU A 55 4.89 4.60 3.45
N PHE A 56 5.09 3.30 3.26
CA PHE A 56 4.13 2.44 2.59
C PHE A 56 3.83 1.20 3.44
N THR A 57 2.56 0.96 3.71
CA THR A 57 2.08 -0.17 4.50
C THR A 57 1.03 -0.97 3.76
N ILE A 58 0.95 -2.27 4.05
CA ILE A 58 -0.06 -3.18 3.50
C ILE A 58 -0.79 -3.83 4.65
N ASN A 59 -2.09 -3.55 4.77
CA ASN A 59 -2.98 -4.16 5.75
C ASN A 59 -3.54 -5.47 5.19
N VAL A 60 -3.15 -6.59 5.75
CA VAL A 60 -3.61 -7.91 5.30
C VAL A 60 -4.91 -8.29 6.01
N SER A 61 -5.98 -8.45 5.25
CA SER A 61 -7.31 -8.83 5.77
C SER A 61 -7.66 -10.26 5.35
N TYR A 62 -7.89 -11.10 6.34
CA TYR A 62 -8.26 -12.51 6.15
C TYR A 62 -9.77 -12.70 6.11
N GLY A 63 -10.34 -12.75 4.90
CA GLY A 63 -11.77 -12.97 4.67
C GLY A 63 -12.68 -11.78 5.01
N GLY A 64 -12.11 -10.63 5.41
CA GLY A 64 -12.88 -9.45 5.82
C GLY A 64 -13.30 -8.53 4.69
N LEU A 65 -12.59 -8.53 3.56
CA LEU A 65 -12.86 -7.61 2.44
C LEU A 65 -13.71 -8.25 1.36
N SER A 66 -13.42 -9.51 0.98
CA SER A 66 -14.19 -10.21 -0.03
C SER A 66 -14.08 -11.73 0.13
N LYS A 67 -14.95 -12.47 -0.59
CA LYS A 67 -14.84 -13.91 -0.74
C LYS A 67 -13.75 -14.25 -1.76
N ASN A 68 -13.27 -15.50 -1.73
CA ASN A 68 -12.27 -16.00 -2.69
C ASN A 68 -12.69 -15.84 -4.16
N SER A 69 -13.99 -16.04 -4.46
CA SER A 69 -14.55 -15.87 -5.81
C SER A 69 -14.63 -14.41 -6.27
N ASP A 70 -14.57 -13.46 -5.35
CA ASP A 70 -14.89 -12.06 -5.61
C ASP A 70 -13.64 -11.16 -5.55
N ASN A 71 -12.48 -11.72 -5.19
CA ASN A 71 -11.24 -10.96 -5.03
C ASN A 71 -10.81 -10.22 -6.32
N LEU A 72 -10.97 -10.87 -7.47
CA LEU A 72 -10.60 -10.26 -8.75
C LEU A 72 -11.55 -9.11 -9.13
N ASP A 73 -12.84 -9.26 -8.83
CA ASP A 73 -13.83 -8.20 -9.04
C ASP A 73 -13.58 -7.02 -8.10
N GLY A 74 -13.27 -7.30 -6.85
CA GLY A 74 -12.94 -6.27 -5.85
C GLY A 74 -11.78 -5.38 -6.28
N ILE A 75 -10.70 -5.96 -6.81
CA ILE A 75 -9.58 -5.19 -7.37
C ILE A 75 -10.05 -4.38 -8.58
N SER A 76 -10.82 -4.99 -9.47
CA SER A 76 -11.22 -4.33 -10.73
C SER A 76 -12.07 -3.08 -10.53
N ILE A 77 -12.83 -3.04 -9.43
CA ILE A 77 -13.65 -1.87 -9.06
C ILE A 77 -12.96 -0.96 -8.03
N GLY A 78 -11.72 -1.28 -7.62
CA GLY A 78 -10.97 -0.47 -6.66
C GLY A 78 -11.45 -0.58 -5.21
N ALA A 79 -12.10 -1.68 -4.83
CA ALA A 79 -12.55 -1.89 -3.45
C ALA A 79 -11.37 -2.13 -2.48
N PHE A 80 -10.26 -2.60 -2.98
CA PHE A 80 -8.96 -2.77 -2.30
C PHE A 80 -7.85 -2.82 -3.34
N GLU A 81 -6.62 -2.59 -2.91
CA GLU A 81 -5.48 -2.38 -3.80
C GLU A 81 -4.74 -3.67 -4.14
N MET A 82 -4.85 -4.69 -3.30
CA MET A 82 -4.14 -5.97 -3.46
C MET A 82 -5.04 -7.15 -3.09
N ALA A 83 -4.86 -8.29 -3.76
CA ALA A 83 -5.52 -9.52 -3.36
C ALA A 83 -4.66 -10.75 -3.66
N GLN A 84 -4.84 -11.77 -2.83
CA GLN A 84 -4.43 -13.12 -3.13
C GLN A 84 -5.63 -13.89 -3.69
N PHE A 85 -5.46 -14.54 -4.84
CA PHE A 85 -6.50 -15.38 -5.43
C PHE A 85 -5.92 -16.65 -6.05
N CYS A 86 -6.74 -17.67 -6.19
CA CYS A 86 -6.44 -18.85 -6.99
C CYS A 86 -7.13 -18.73 -8.35
N ALA A 87 -6.38 -18.97 -9.43
CA ALA A 87 -6.89 -18.82 -10.78
C ALA A 87 -8.10 -19.71 -11.08
N GLY A 88 -8.17 -20.89 -10.49
CA GLY A 88 -9.28 -21.81 -10.65
C GLY A 88 -10.64 -21.25 -10.23
N TYR A 89 -10.69 -20.28 -9.31
CA TYR A 89 -11.93 -19.60 -8.91
C TYR A 89 -12.41 -18.54 -9.91
N HIS A 90 -11.59 -18.22 -10.91
CA HIS A 90 -11.84 -17.17 -11.89
C HIS A 90 -11.73 -17.65 -13.33
N ALA A 91 -11.92 -18.96 -13.55
CA ALA A 91 -11.80 -19.59 -14.88
C ALA A 91 -12.81 -19.05 -15.90
N ASP A 92 -13.95 -18.57 -15.44
CA ASP A 92 -14.97 -17.89 -16.23
C ASP A 92 -14.51 -16.55 -16.77
N LYS A 93 -13.62 -15.86 -16.06
CA LYS A 93 -13.10 -14.54 -16.41
C LYS A 93 -11.82 -14.62 -17.25
N ASN A 94 -10.95 -15.56 -16.96
CA ASN A 94 -9.72 -15.76 -17.71
C ASN A 94 -9.25 -17.22 -17.67
N ARG A 95 -9.57 -17.96 -18.72
CA ARG A 95 -9.18 -19.37 -18.84
C ARG A 95 -7.68 -19.59 -18.93
N ALA A 96 -6.92 -18.62 -19.45
CA ALA A 96 -5.48 -18.75 -19.61
C ALA A 96 -4.76 -18.77 -18.25
N ILE A 97 -5.26 -18.06 -17.26
CA ILE A 97 -4.69 -18.05 -15.91
C ILE A 97 -4.84 -19.42 -15.24
N THR A 98 -5.95 -20.14 -15.50
CA THR A 98 -6.22 -21.45 -14.91
C THR A 98 -5.17 -22.50 -15.29
N VAL A 99 -4.56 -22.38 -16.46
CA VAL A 99 -3.50 -23.30 -16.93
C VAL A 99 -2.24 -23.20 -16.08
N LEU A 100 -2.01 -22.09 -15.41
CA LEU A 100 -0.85 -21.89 -14.54
C LEU A 100 -0.94 -22.65 -13.20
N GLU A 101 -2.09 -23.22 -12.89
CA GLU A 101 -2.34 -23.99 -11.66
C GLU A 101 -2.33 -25.52 -11.89
N LEU A 102 -2.05 -25.96 -13.12
CA LEU A 102 -1.90 -27.37 -13.47
C LEU A 102 -0.44 -27.81 -13.26
#